data_391e6588e2117e8adafe00194202a4a9
#
_entry.id   391e6588e2117e8adafe00194202a4a9
#
_cell.length_a   1.000
_cell.length_b   1.000
_cell.length_c   1.000
_cell.angle_alpha   90.00
_cell.angle_beta   90.00
_cell.angle_gamma   90.00
#
_symmetry.space_group_name_H-M   'P 1'
#
loop_
_entity.id
_entity.type
_entity.pdbx_description
1 polymer ?
#
loop_
_entity_poly.entity_id
_entity_poly.type
_entity_poly.pdbx_seq_one_letter_code
_entity_poly.pdbx_strand_id
1 'polypeptide(L)'
;ESNLNPKYRFENFVVGSNNNLAHSASLHVAESPGKEFNPLFIYGGSGLGKTHLMTSIGHYITEHSNMKVLYVTSEQFTNEVIESIRFGQTGSAGSTAMTKFREKYRNIDVLLIDDIQFIIGKPSTQEEFFHTFNALLNSGKSIVITSDKHPSLMKELDERYRSRFSSGLCVDIQPPIYETRMAILQKYAGSLNIKVSNDIIDYIAKNIKSNVRELEGAFNQIYAKSKLDGDECEMTLENAMDILKDTISPNRPAVVTAPLILEEVSKYYGISPEDITSKKRNAEIVLPRQIFMYLCRDMTDITLKGIAALLDKKDHSTVLHGYNKISDEIKTNSELRETIDLITNNIKSS
;
A
#
# COMPACT_ATOMS: atom_id res chain seq x y z
N GLU A 1 -16.53 25.70 -6.19
CA GLU A 1 -15.04 25.49 -6.22
C GLU A 1 -14.80 24.01 -6.38
N SER A 2 -14.10 23.65 -7.44
CA SER A 2 -13.71 22.26 -7.68
C SER A 2 -12.69 21.83 -6.64
N ASN A 3 -13.00 20.77 -5.88
CA ASN A 3 -12.14 20.22 -4.81
C ASN A 3 -10.93 19.42 -5.40
N LEU A 4 -10.36 19.93 -6.51
CA LEU A 4 -9.29 19.30 -7.27
C LEU A 4 -7.92 19.66 -6.68
N ASN A 5 -7.07 18.66 -6.46
CA ASN A 5 -5.71 18.89 -5.99
C ASN A 5 -4.89 19.65 -7.07
N PRO A 6 -4.37 20.85 -6.78
CA PRO A 6 -3.67 21.68 -7.77
C PRO A 6 -2.37 21.06 -8.31
N LYS A 7 -1.79 20.09 -7.60
CA LYS A 7 -0.56 19.39 -8.03
C LYS A 7 -0.83 18.33 -9.12
N TYR A 8 -2.08 17.84 -9.25
CA TYR A 8 -2.43 16.76 -10.15
C TYR A 8 -2.87 17.29 -11.50
N ARG A 9 -1.87 17.55 -12.36
CA ARG A 9 -2.03 18.07 -13.73
C ARG A 9 -1.34 17.14 -14.71
N PHE A 10 -1.74 17.16 -15.98
CA PHE A 10 -1.09 16.36 -17.02
C PHE A 10 0.40 16.67 -17.15
N GLU A 11 0.79 17.94 -17.03
CA GLU A 11 2.19 18.38 -17.10
C GLU A 11 3.04 17.76 -15.98
N ASN A 12 2.42 17.45 -14.83
CA ASN A 12 3.10 16.86 -13.69
C ASN A 12 3.10 15.32 -13.73
N PHE A 13 2.32 14.71 -14.59
CA PHE A 13 2.29 13.26 -14.74
C PHE A 13 3.48 12.77 -15.57
N VAL A 14 4.12 11.68 -15.13
CA VAL A 14 5.22 11.05 -15.87
C VAL A 14 4.66 9.91 -16.70
N VAL A 15 4.77 10.02 -18.01
CA VAL A 15 4.28 9.01 -18.94
C VAL A 15 5.37 7.96 -19.19
N GLY A 16 4.99 6.70 -19.09
CA GLY A 16 5.83 5.54 -19.40
C GLY A 16 5.01 4.45 -20.09
N SER A 17 5.64 3.35 -20.46
CA SER A 17 4.95 2.23 -21.12
C SER A 17 3.84 1.62 -20.27
N ASN A 18 3.94 1.74 -18.94
CA ASN A 18 3.00 1.21 -17.96
C ASN A 18 1.70 2.01 -17.83
N ASN A 19 1.63 3.23 -18.34
CA ASN A 19 0.50 4.15 -18.16
C ASN A 19 0.16 4.98 -19.39
N ASN A 20 0.84 4.78 -20.51
CA ASN A 20 0.67 5.57 -21.73
C ASN A 20 -0.77 5.54 -22.27
N LEU A 21 -1.41 4.37 -22.28
CA LEU A 21 -2.79 4.24 -22.76
C LEU A 21 -3.75 4.99 -21.85
N ALA A 22 -3.59 4.86 -20.52
CA ALA A 22 -4.41 5.57 -19.54
C ALA A 22 -4.24 7.08 -19.65
N HIS A 23 -3.01 7.57 -19.84
CA HIS A 23 -2.73 8.99 -20.05
C HIS A 23 -3.38 9.51 -21.33
N SER A 24 -3.18 8.82 -22.47
CA SER A 24 -3.73 9.23 -23.76
C SER A 24 -5.26 9.23 -23.77
N ALA A 25 -5.89 8.21 -23.18
CA ALA A 25 -7.34 8.16 -23.01
C ALA A 25 -7.86 9.29 -22.12
N SER A 26 -7.15 9.59 -21.02
CA SER A 26 -7.50 10.68 -20.12
C SER A 26 -7.44 12.04 -20.80
N LEU A 27 -6.40 12.27 -21.60
CA LEU A 27 -6.25 13.52 -22.37
C LEU A 27 -7.35 13.66 -23.40
N HIS A 28 -7.66 12.59 -24.14
CA HIS A 28 -8.74 12.58 -25.12
C HIS A 28 -10.10 12.90 -24.51
N VAL A 29 -10.41 12.30 -23.35
CA VAL A 29 -11.66 12.60 -22.62
C VAL A 29 -11.67 14.04 -22.09
N ALA A 30 -10.53 14.59 -21.70
CA ALA A 30 -10.42 15.97 -21.27
C ALA A 30 -10.68 16.96 -22.44
N GLU A 31 -10.20 16.65 -23.63
CA GLU A 31 -10.40 17.46 -24.86
C GLU A 31 -11.82 17.35 -25.44
N SER A 32 -12.48 16.20 -25.25
CA SER A 32 -13.81 15.92 -25.82
C SER A 32 -14.74 15.22 -24.79
N PRO A 33 -15.14 15.90 -23.70
CA PRO A 33 -15.93 15.29 -22.63
C PRO A 33 -17.29 14.78 -23.15
N GLY A 34 -17.64 13.56 -22.74
CA GLY A 34 -18.95 12.96 -23.00
C GLY A 34 -19.17 12.42 -24.42
N LYS A 35 -18.18 12.55 -25.32
CA LYS A 35 -18.29 12.07 -26.73
C LYS A 35 -17.83 10.63 -26.85
N GLU A 36 -16.52 10.40 -26.87
CA GLU A 36 -15.92 9.08 -26.95
C GLU A 36 -15.45 8.62 -25.56
N PHE A 37 -15.25 7.30 -25.39
CA PHE A 37 -14.74 6.71 -24.14
C PHE A 37 -15.56 7.12 -22.89
N ASN A 38 -16.88 7.02 -22.99
CA ASN A 38 -17.79 7.39 -21.91
C ASN A 38 -18.64 6.19 -21.45
N PRO A 39 -18.46 5.69 -20.19
CA PRO A 39 -17.52 6.19 -19.19
C PRO A 39 -16.05 5.86 -19.49
N LEU A 40 -15.12 6.66 -18.97
CA LEU A 40 -13.71 6.28 -18.85
C LEU A 40 -13.50 5.60 -17.50
N PHE A 41 -13.03 4.37 -17.51
CA PHE A 41 -12.77 3.59 -16.30
C PHE A 41 -11.26 3.32 -16.17
N ILE A 42 -10.61 3.98 -15.21
CA ILE A 42 -9.16 3.87 -14.95
C ILE A 42 -8.96 2.93 -13.76
N TYR A 43 -8.25 1.83 -13.96
CA TYR A 43 -8.02 0.88 -12.87
C TYR A 43 -6.54 0.53 -12.71
N GLY A 44 -6.19 -0.02 -11.54
CA GLY A 44 -4.83 -0.41 -11.20
C GLY A 44 -4.58 -0.37 -9.70
N GLY A 45 -3.47 -0.90 -9.26
CA GLY A 45 -3.10 -0.95 -7.85
C GLY A 45 -3.12 0.41 -7.14
N SER A 46 -3.04 0.40 -5.82
CA SER A 46 -2.97 1.62 -5.03
C SER A 46 -1.69 2.41 -5.36
N GLY A 47 -1.77 3.75 -5.37
CA GLY A 47 -0.60 4.63 -5.53
C GLY A 47 0.01 4.66 -6.92
N LEU A 48 -0.68 4.20 -7.99
CA LEU A 48 -0.17 4.20 -9.37
C LEU A 48 -0.49 5.47 -10.18
N GLY A 49 -1.26 6.42 -9.61
CA GLY A 49 -1.56 7.70 -10.27
C GLY A 49 -2.96 7.80 -10.88
N LYS A 50 -3.91 6.91 -10.55
CA LYS A 50 -5.31 6.98 -11.01
C LYS A 50 -5.98 8.31 -10.69
N THR A 51 -5.95 8.70 -9.42
CA THR A 51 -6.50 9.99 -8.93
C THR A 51 -5.79 11.17 -9.59
N HIS A 52 -4.49 11.07 -9.87
CA HIS A 52 -3.74 12.11 -10.58
C HIS A 52 -4.32 12.33 -11.98
N LEU A 53 -4.45 11.27 -12.79
CA LEU A 53 -5.02 11.39 -14.14
C LEU A 53 -6.48 11.90 -14.11
N MET A 54 -7.31 11.36 -13.23
CA MET A 54 -8.70 11.82 -13.07
C MET A 54 -8.76 13.31 -12.73
N THR A 55 -7.95 13.76 -11.78
CA THR A 55 -7.89 15.17 -11.38
C THR A 55 -7.35 16.06 -12.50
N SER A 56 -6.37 15.55 -13.28
CA SER A 56 -5.85 16.24 -14.46
C SER A 56 -6.93 16.49 -15.50
N ILE A 57 -7.81 15.51 -15.75
CA ILE A 57 -8.98 15.70 -16.63
C ILE A 57 -9.85 16.84 -16.11
N GLY A 58 -10.14 16.86 -14.81
CA GLY A 58 -10.95 17.92 -14.21
C GLY A 58 -10.33 19.31 -14.36
N HIS A 59 -9.04 19.46 -14.10
CA HIS A 59 -8.32 20.71 -14.29
C HIS A 59 -8.35 21.17 -15.73
N TYR A 60 -8.03 20.27 -16.68
CA TYR A 60 -8.03 20.61 -18.10
C TYR A 60 -9.39 21.13 -18.55
N ILE A 61 -10.48 20.43 -18.20
CA ILE A 61 -11.84 20.83 -18.60
C ILE A 61 -12.24 22.18 -17.98
N THR A 62 -11.95 22.40 -16.71
CA THR A 62 -12.29 23.69 -16.04
C THR A 62 -11.50 24.87 -16.57
N GLU A 63 -10.30 24.65 -17.08
CA GLU A 63 -9.46 25.70 -17.66
C GLU A 63 -9.81 26.03 -19.13
N HIS A 64 -10.32 25.04 -19.88
CA HIS A 64 -10.58 25.19 -21.31
C HIS A 64 -12.08 25.26 -21.67
N SER A 65 -12.97 25.15 -20.68
CA SER A 65 -14.42 25.22 -20.91
C SER A 65 -15.19 25.80 -19.71
N ASN A 66 -16.46 26.11 -19.93
CA ASN A 66 -17.38 26.51 -18.86
C ASN A 66 -18.18 25.32 -18.28
N MET A 67 -17.74 24.08 -18.51
CA MET A 67 -18.41 22.88 -18.04
C MET A 67 -18.31 22.75 -16.52
N LYS A 68 -19.40 22.29 -15.92
CA LYS A 68 -19.44 22.01 -14.46
C LYS A 68 -18.83 20.65 -14.19
N VAL A 69 -17.66 20.66 -13.59
CA VAL A 69 -16.93 19.44 -13.17
C VAL A 69 -17.17 19.20 -11.68
N LEU A 70 -17.61 18.00 -11.33
CA LEU A 70 -17.74 17.55 -9.94
C LEU A 70 -16.76 16.38 -9.70
N TYR A 71 -15.82 16.60 -8.80
CA TYR A 71 -14.97 15.54 -8.24
C TYR A 71 -15.51 15.10 -6.89
N VAL A 72 -15.60 13.81 -6.67
CA VAL A 72 -16.08 13.21 -5.42
C VAL A 72 -15.42 11.85 -5.21
N THR A 73 -15.10 11.51 -3.96
CA THR A 73 -14.77 10.12 -3.63
C THR A 73 -16.05 9.31 -3.46
N SER A 74 -16.01 8.02 -3.72
CA SER A 74 -17.18 7.15 -3.53
C SER A 74 -17.60 7.07 -2.05
N GLU A 75 -16.66 7.33 -1.13
CA GLU A 75 -16.98 7.47 0.30
C GLU A 75 -17.82 8.74 0.58
N GLN A 76 -17.42 9.89 0.04
CA GLN A 76 -18.19 11.13 0.16
C GLN A 76 -19.59 10.97 -0.46
N PHE A 77 -19.66 10.39 -1.67
CA PHE A 77 -20.93 10.07 -2.30
C PHE A 77 -21.83 9.21 -1.39
N THR A 78 -21.24 8.15 -0.80
CA THR A 78 -21.97 7.25 0.14
C THR A 78 -22.50 8.01 1.35
N ASN A 79 -21.68 8.85 1.96
CA ASN A 79 -22.09 9.61 3.15
C ASN A 79 -23.23 10.58 2.82
N GLU A 80 -23.18 11.28 1.69
CA GLU A 80 -24.24 12.17 1.24
C GLU A 80 -25.54 11.42 0.92
N VAL A 81 -25.48 10.22 0.34
CA VAL A 81 -26.67 9.36 0.14
C VAL A 81 -27.28 8.98 1.47
N ILE A 82 -26.47 8.51 2.43
CA ILE A 82 -26.95 8.08 3.75
C ILE A 82 -27.60 9.26 4.50
N GLU A 83 -26.98 10.42 4.48
CA GLU A 83 -27.52 11.63 5.10
C GLU A 83 -28.85 12.03 4.45
N SER A 84 -28.91 12.03 3.12
CA SER A 84 -30.16 12.37 2.38
C SER A 84 -31.29 11.41 2.68
N ILE A 85 -31.02 10.12 2.90
CA ILE A 85 -32.01 9.11 3.30
C ILE A 85 -32.45 9.34 4.75
N ARG A 86 -31.51 9.59 5.68
CA ARG A 86 -31.85 9.85 7.11
C ARG A 86 -32.71 11.08 7.29
N PHE A 87 -32.40 12.18 6.63
CA PHE A 87 -33.24 13.37 6.64
C PHE A 87 -34.60 13.14 5.95
N GLY A 88 -34.68 12.17 5.00
CA GLY A 88 -35.90 11.75 4.33
C GLY A 88 -36.95 11.12 5.26
N GLN A 89 -36.53 10.51 6.33
CA GLN A 89 -37.39 9.82 7.29
C GLN A 89 -38.03 10.79 8.33
N THR A 90 -37.60 12.04 8.40
CA THR A 90 -38.02 13.00 9.42
C THR A 90 -39.10 14.00 8.98
N GLY A 91 -39.85 13.73 7.88
CA GLY A 91 -40.98 14.54 7.43
C GLY A 91 -40.77 15.29 6.12
N SER A 92 -41.57 16.33 5.82
CA SER A 92 -41.52 17.06 4.53
C SER A 92 -40.16 17.65 4.12
N ALA A 93 -39.24 17.83 5.07
CA ALA A 93 -37.86 18.22 4.81
C ALA A 93 -37.04 17.14 4.09
N GLY A 94 -37.44 15.88 4.16
CA GLY A 94 -36.67 14.77 3.58
C GLY A 94 -36.81 14.61 2.08
N SER A 95 -38.00 14.92 1.54
CA SER A 95 -38.18 15.01 0.08
C SER A 95 -37.24 16.07 -0.51
N THR A 96 -36.99 17.15 0.23
CA THR A 96 -36.07 18.23 -0.17
C THR A 96 -34.60 17.82 -0.14
N ALA A 97 -34.18 16.99 0.84
CA ALA A 97 -32.76 16.56 0.95
C ALA A 97 -32.32 15.64 -0.22
N MET A 98 -33.15 14.63 -0.52
CA MET A 98 -32.87 13.73 -1.65
C MET A 98 -32.99 14.47 -3.00
N THR A 99 -33.90 15.42 -3.13
CA THR A 99 -34.00 16.26 -4.35
C THR A 99 -32.75 17.10 -4.53
N LYS A 100 -32.26 17.77 -3.48
CA LYS A 100 -30.98 18.54 -3.52
C LYS A 100 -29.79 17.67 -3.87
N PHE A 101 -29.73 16.46 -3.30
CA PHE A 101 -28.69 15.49 -3.64
C PHE A 101 -28.73 15.17 -5.15
N ARG A 102 -29.90 14.82 -5.68
CA ARG A 102 -30.04 14.52 -7.11
C ARG A 102 -29.74 15.72 -8.00
N GLU A 103 -30.14 16.92 -7.61
CA GLU A 103 -29.82 18.15 -8.33
C GLU A 103 -28.30 18.39 -8.35
N LYS A 104 -27.59 18.19 -7.23
CA LYS A 104 -26.13 18.32 -7.15
C LYS A 104 -25.42 17.41 -8.14
N TYR A 105 -25.81 16.13 -8.20
CA TYR A 105 -25.10 15.11 -8.99
C TYR A 105 -25.59 14.98 -10.44
N ARG A 106 -26.79 15.49 -10.78
CA ARG A 106 -27.34 15.36 -12.14
C ARG A 106 -27.27 16.66 -12.95
N ASN A 107 -27.03 17.81 -12.31
CA ASN A 107 -26.89 19.12 -12.98
C ASN A 107 -25.42 19.50 -13.21
N ILE A 108 -24.59 18.52 -13.55
CA ILE A 108 -23.17 18.67 -13.87
C ILE A 108 -22.91 18.21 -15.31
N ASP A 109 -21.76 18.59 -15.86
CA ASP A 109 -21.37 18.19 -17.21
C ASP A 109 -20.35 17.04 -17.15
N VAL A 110 -19.56 16.97 -16.08
CA VAL A 110 -18.53 15.95 -15.88
C VAL A 110 -18.54 15.45 -14.45
N LEU A 111 -18.71 14.15 -14.27
CA LEU A 111 -18.59 13.45 -12.99
C LEU A 111 -17.24 12.73 -12.92
N LEU A 112 -16.43 13.07 -11.94
CA LEU A 112 -15.19 12.37 -11.58
C LEU A 112 -15.42 11.67 -10.25
N ILE A 113 -15.51 10.33 -10.25
CA ILE A 113 -15.71 9.55 -9.03
C ILE A 113 -14.52 8.64 -8.75
N ASP A 114 -13.90 8.86 -7.60
CA ASP A 114 -12.68 8.18 -7.19
C ASP A 114 -12.97 6.97 -6.31
N ASP A 115 -12.19 5.89 -6.54
CA ASP A 115 -12.20 4.67 -5.74
C ASP A 115 -13.59 4.01 -5.61
N ILE A 116 -14.23 3.73 -6.75
CA ILE A 116 -15.60 3.18 -6.84
C ILE A 116 -15.82 1.89 -6.06
N GLN A 117 -14.75 1.13 -5.76
CA GLN A 117 -14.85 -0.11 -4.99
C GLN A 117 -15.47 0.08 -3.59
N PHE A 118 -15.43 1.28 -3.01
CA PHE A 118 -16.00 1.53 -1.69
C PHE A 118 -17.55 1.62 -1.65
N ILE A 119 -18.23 1.61 -2.81
CA ILE A 119 -19.71 1.45 -2.83
C ILE A 119 -20.11 -0.03 -2.75
N ILE A 120 -19.17 -0.98 -2.98
CA ILE A 120 -19.47 -2.41 -2.94
C ILE A 120 -19.96 -2.79 -1.53
N GLY A 121 -21.01 -3.63 -1.47
CA GLY A 121 -21.64 -4.02 -0.21
C GLY A 121 -22.59 -3.00 0.41
N LYS A 122 -22.89 -1.90 -0.31
CA LYS A 122 -23.81 -0.83 0.14
C LYS A 122 -24.99 -0.69 -0.83
N PRO A 123 -26.06 -1.52 -0.74
CA PRO A 123 -27.10 -1.62 -1.77
C PRO A 123 -27.78 -0.28 -2.09
N SER A 124 -28.18 0.50 -1.07
CA SER A 124 -28.84 1.78 -1.29
C SER A 124 -27.94 2.82 -2.00
N THR A 125 -26.65 2.80 -1.69
CA THR A 125 -25.66 3.66 -2.36
C THR A 125 -25.45 3.22 -3.80
N GLN A 126 -25.34 1.91 -4.05
CA GLN A 126 -25.21 1.35 -5.40
C GLN A 126 -26.40 1.72 -6.28
N GLU A 127 -27.61 1.61 -5.75
CA GLU A 127 -28.84 1.95 -6.48
C GLU A 127 -28.90 3.43 -6.86
N GLU A 128 -28.66 4.35 -5.92
CA GLU A 128 -28.66 5.79 -6.19
C GLU A 128 -27.52 6.21 -7.10
N PHE A 129 -26.33 5.59 -6.95
CA PHE A 129 -25.22 5.79 -7.87
C PHE A 129 -25.59 5.37 -9.30
N PHE A 130 -26.22 4.22 -9.45
CA PHE A 130 -26.64 3.72 -10.76
C PHE A 130 -27.68 4.63 -11.44
N HIS A 131 -28.63 5.14 -10.68
CA HIS A 131 -29.59 6.12 -11.18
C HIS A 131 -28.91 7.41 -11.64
N THR A 132 -27.96 7.90 -10.87
CA THR A 132 -27.16 9.09 -11.22
C THR A 132 -26.32 8.84 -12.46
N PHE A 133 -25.62 7.70 -12.51
CA PHE A 133 -24.80 7.27 -13.65
C PHE A 133 -25.62 7.21 -14.95
N ASN A 134 -26.78 6.53 -14.92
CA ASN A 134 -27.63 6.43 -16.11
C ASN A 134 -28.19 7.80 -16.53
N ALA A 135 -28.60 8.64 -15.59
CA ALA A 135 -29.09 9.97 -15.88
C ALA A 135 -28.04 10.82 -16.61
N LEU A 136 -26.79 10.78 -16.16
CA LEU A 136 -25.68 11.50 -16.77
C LEU A 136 -25.32 10.91 -18.15
N LEU A 137 -25.17 9.59 -18.25
CA LEU A 137 -24.80 8.93 -19.50
C LEU A 137 -25.85 9.17 -20.61
N ASN A 138 -27.14 9.03 -20.28
CA ASN A 138 -28.25 9.26 -21.22
C ASN A 138 -28.37 10.73 -21.64
N SER A 139 -27.86 11.66 -20.85
CA SER A 139 -27.79 13.09 -21.18
C SER A 139 -26.49 13.50 -21.88
N GLY A 140 -25.65 12.54 -22.27
CA GLY A 140 -24.38 12.79 -22.97
C GLY A 140 -23.33 13.49 -22.08
N LYS A 141 -23.47 13.40 -20.75
CA LYS A 141 -22.50 13.94 -19.79
C LYS A 141 -21.33 13.00 -19.62
N SER A 142 -20.14 13.56 -19.33
CA SER A 142 -18.91 12.77 -19.17
C SER A 142 -18.82 12.13 -17.79
N ILE A 143 -18.39 10.86 -17.74
CA ILE A 143 -18.19 10.13 -16.51
C ILE A 143 -16.79 9.51 -16.52
N VAL A 144 -16.01 9.81 -15.48
CA VAL A 144 -14.69 9.20 -15.25
C VAL A 144 -14.70 8.48 -13.89
N ILE A 145 -14.27 7.24 -13.88
CA ILE A 145 -14.31 6.37 -12.70
C ILE A 145 -12.90 5.82 -12.44
N THR A 146 -12.46 5.80 -11.19
CA THR A 146 -11.27 5.06 -10.82
C THR A 146 -11.59 3.85 -9.95
N SER A 147 -10.72 2.85 -9.97
CA SER A 147 -10.83 1.65 -9.14
C SER A 147 -9.48 1.00 -8.89
N ASP A 148 -9.42 0.15 -7.85
CA ASP A 148 -8.27 -0.72 -7.59
C ASP A 148 -8.20 -1.94 -8.52
N LYS A 149 -9.33 -2.32 -9.18
CA LYS A 149 -9.44 -3.51 -10.04
C LYS A 149 -10.42 -3.30 -11.20
N HIS A 150 -10.25 -4.12 -12.23
CA HIS A 150 -11.15 -4.14 -13.40
C HIS A 150 -12.60 -4.48 -12.99
N PRO A 151 -13.65 -3.92 -13.66
CA PRO A 151 -15.04 -4.21 -13.33
C PRO A 151 -15.40 -5.70 -13.31
N SER A 152 -14.83 -6.51 -14.20
CA SER A 152 -15.08 -7.96 -14.25
C SER A 152 -14.64 -8.71 -12.98
N LEU A 153 -13.71 -8.15 -12.21
CA LEU A 153 -13.21 -8.72 -10.96
C LEU A 153 -14.04 -8.32 -9.73
N MET A 154 -15.01 -7.43 -9.89
CA MET A 154 -15.92 -6.97 -8.83
C MET A 154 -17.11 -7.91 -8.68
N LYS A 155 -16.87 -9.14 -8.19
CA LYS A 155 -17.91 -10.21 -8.13
C LYS A 155 -19.11 -9.85 -7.27
N GLU A 156 -18.91 -9.03 -6.22
CA GLU A 156 -19.99 -8.59 -5.32
C GLU A 156 -20.81 -7.44 -5.91
N LEU A 157 -20.43 -6.89 -7.05
CA LEU A 157 -21.18 -5.91 -7.78
C LEU A 157 -22.12 -6.61 -8.77
N ASP A 158 -23.38 -6.19 -8.82
CA ASP A 158 -24.38 -6.71 -9.77
C ASP A 158 -23.84 -6.62 -11.22
N GLU A 159 -24.15 -7.62 -12.05
CA GLU A 159 -23.71 -7.71 -13.43
C GLU A 159 -24.11 -6.49 -14.27
N ARG A 160 -25.29 -5.92 -14.01
CA ARG A 160 -25.78 -4.71 -14.68
C ARG A 160 -24.85 -3.50 -14.46
N TYR A 161 -24.24 -3.35 -13.29
CA TYR A 161 -23.28 -2.27 -13.01
C TYR A 161 -21.93 -2.56 -13.70
N ARG A 162 -21.45 -3.81 -13.62
CA ARG A 162 -20.20 -4.23 -14.28
C ARG A 162 -20.26 -4.00 -15.77
N SER A 163 -21.36 -4.38 -16.41
CA SER A 163 -21.61 -4.19 -17.83
C SER A 163 -21.60 -2.69 -18.21
N ARG A 164 -22.21 -1.83 -17.38
CA ARG A 164 -22.23 -0.38 -17.61
C ARG A 164 -20.87 0.26 -17.46
N PHE A 165 -20.07 -0.15 -16.47
CA PHE A 165 -18.69 0.36 -16.32
C PHE A 165 -17.82 -0.04 -17.50
N SER A 166 -18.06 -1.23 -18.07
CA SER A 166 -17.31 -1.74 -19.21
C SER A 166 -17.88 -1.26 -20.58
N SER A 167 -18.99 -0.50 -20.60
CA SER A 167 -19.60 -0.04 -21.86
C SER A 167 -18.81 1.05 -22.59
N GLY A 168 -17.94 1.75 -21.85
CA GLY A 168 -17.01 2.74 -22.40
C GLY A 168 -15.60 2.17 -22.58
N LEU A 169 -14.59 2.89 -22.12
CA LEU A 169 -13.19 2.46 -22.20
C LEU A 169 -12.64 2.14 -20.80
N CYS A 170 -12.16 0.92 -20.62
CA CYS A 170 -11.41 0.52 -19.41
C CYS A 170 -9.92 0.53 -19.73
N VAL A 171 -9.14 1.26 -18.94
CA VAL A 171 -7.69 1.37 -19.09
C VAL A 171 -6.99 1.06 -17.78
N ASP A 172 -5.91 0.32 -17.84
CA ASP A 172 -5.11 -0.04 -16.68
C ASP A 172 -3.89 0.85 -16.48
N ILE A 173 -3.45 0.96 -15.25
CA ILE A 173 -2.15 1.51 -14.88
C ILE A 173 -1.38 0.44 -14.14
N GLN A 174 -0.25 0.04 -14.72
CA GLN A 174 0.65 -0.94 -14.15
C GLN A 174 1.75 -0.27 -13.31
N PRO A 175 2.42 -1.02 -12.40
CA PRO A 175 3.60 -0.51 -11.72
C PRO A 175 4.64 0.04 -12.69
N PRO A 176 5.30 1.17 -12.37
CA PRO A 176 6.24 1.81 -13.27
C PRO A 176 7.51 0.96 -13.44
N ILE A 177 8.02 0.91 -14.67
CA ILE A 177 9.33 0.33 -14.98
C ILE A 177 10.44 1.22 -14.40
N TYR A 178 11.67 0.70 -14.38
CA TYR A 178 12.81 1.39 -13.77
C TYR A 178 13.02 2.81 -14.30
N GLU A 179 12.99 2.99 -15.62
CA GLU A 179 13.19 4.29 -16.27
C GLU A 179 12.09 5.28 -15.89
N THR A 180 10.85 4.80 -15.81
CA THR A 180 9.72 5.63 -15.37
C THR A 180 9.86 6.01 -13.89
N ARG A 181 10.34 5.09 -13.02
CA ARG A 181 10.61 5.41 -11.62
C ARG A 181 11.69 6.48 -11.46
N MET A 182 12.78 6.37 -12.22
CA MET A 182 13.83 7.39 -12.25
C MET A 182 13.27 8.77 -12.64
N ALA A 183 12.48 8.83 -13.71
CA ALA A 183 11.88 10.07 -14.19
C ALA A 183 10.90 10.67 -13.17
N ILE A 184 10.09 9.84 -12.49
CA ILE A 184 9.18 10.28 -11.42
C ILE A 184 9.97 10.91 -10.29
N LEU A 185 11.01 10.26 -9.78
CA LEU A 185 11.83 10.76 -8.68
C LEU A 185 12.57 12.05 -9.05
N GLN A 186 13.12 12.15 -10.26
CA GLN A 186 13.77 13.37 -10.75
C GLN A 186 12.78 14.54 -10.84
N LYS A 187 11.59 14.30 -11.37
CA LYS A 187 10.53 15.31 -11.45
C LYS A 187 10.06 15.73 -10.06
N TYR A 188 9.92 14.78 -9.16
CA TYR A 188 9.52 15.04 -7.77
C TYR A 188 10.57 15.89 -7.03
N ALA A 189 11.87 15.55 -7.15
CA ALA A 189 12.97 16.33 -6.62
C ALA A 189 12.97 17.77 -7.15
N GLY A 190 12.76 17.91 -8.47
CA GLY A 190 12.63 19.23 -9.12
C GLY A 190 11.46 20.06 -8.58
N SER A 191 10.31 19.43 -8.31
CA SER A 191 9.14 20.12 -7.75
C SER A 191 9.34 20.65 -6.32
N LEU A 192 10.26 20.05 -5.57
CA LEU A 192 10.64 20.44 -4.22
C LEU A 192 11.87 21.37 -4.20
N ASN A 193 12.45 21.70 -5.38
CA ASN A 193 13.69 22.45 -5.53
C ASN A 193 14.89 21.86 -4.76
N ILE A 194 14.99 20.51 -4.74
CA ILE A 194 16.05 19.82 -4.03
C ILE A 194 17.06 19.26 -5.00
N LYS A 195 18.35 19.47 -4.70
CA LYS A 195 19.45 18.81 -5.39
C LYS A 195 19.76 17.48 -4.68
N VAL A 196 19.43 16.38 -5.33
CA VAL A 196 19.75 15.04 -4.87
C VAL A 196 20.64 14.35 -5.90
N SER A 197 21.66 13.63 -5.47
CA SER A 197 22.56 12.90 -6.39
C SER A 197 21.78 11.82 -7.16
N ASN A 198 22.20 11.58 -8.39
CA ASN A 198 21.60 10.51 -9.21
C ASN A 198 21.75 9.12 -8.57
N ASP A 199 22.79 8.89 -7.76
CA ASP A 199 23.00 7.62 -7.08
C ASP A 199 21.92 7.32 -6.04
N ILE A 200 21.42 8.35 -5.34
CA ILE A 200 20.31 8.21 -4.38
C ILE A 200 19.00 7.93 -5.13
N ILE A 201 18.74 8.65 -6.22
CA ILE A 201 17.55 8.43 -7.06
C ILE A 201 17.57 7.01 -7.65
N ASP A 202 18.73 6.57 -8.15
CA ASP A 202 18.95 5.22 -8.66
C ASP A 202 18.70 4.16 -7.58
N TYR A 203 19.23 4.39 -6.38
CA TYR A 203 19.04 3.48 -5.25
C TYR A 203 17.56 3.30 -4.89
N ILE A 204 16.80 4.40 -4.79
CA ILE A 204 15.35 4.33 -4.52
C ILE A 204 14.65 3.60 -5.67
N ALA A 205 14.92 3.98 -6.92
CA ALA A 205 14.26 3.41 -8.09
C ALA A 205 14.54 1.91 -8.28
N LYS A 206 15.71 1.41 -7.89
CA LYS A 206 16.05 -0.02 -7.94
C LYS A 206 15.35 -0.84 -6.88
N ASN A 207 15.16 -0.29 -5.70
CA ASN A 207 14.69 -1.02 -4.54
C ASN A 207 13.17 -0.91 -4.32
N ILE A 208 12.54 0.21 -4.67
CA ILE A 208 11.09 0.41 -4.54
C ILE A 208 10.45 0.23 -5.92
N LYS A 209 9.71 -0.87 -6.10
CA LYS A 209 9.14 -1.28 -7.38
C LYS A 209 7.61 -1.30 -7.41
N SER A 210 6.97 -1.14 -6.25
CA SER A 210 5.56 -1.36 -6.03
C SER A 210 4.67 -0.28 -6.63
N ASN A 211 4.87 0.99 -6.26
CA ASN A 211 4.00 2.09 -6.65
C ASN A 211 4.67 3.46 -6.45
N VAL A 212 4.06 4.51 -7.05
CA VAL A 212 4.59 5.87 -7.02
C VAL A 212 4.51 6.49 -5.62
N ARG A 213 3.47 6.16 -4.84
CA ARG A 213 3.30 6.70 -3.47
C ARG A 213 4.44 6.25 -2.54
N GLU A 214 4.90 5.02 -2.68
CA GLU A 214 6.05 4.53 -1.92
C GLU A 214 7.37 5.16 -2.38
N LEU A 215 7.54 5.41 -3.70
CA LEU A 215 8.69 6.15 -4.23
C LEU A 215 8.77 7.56 -3.64
N GLU A 216 7.66 8.30 -3.68
CA GLU A 216 7.56 9.65 -3.10
C GLU A 216 7.75 9.62 -1.58
N GLY A 217 7.18 8.61 -0.90
CA GLY A 217 7.34 8.40 0.54
C GLY A 217 8.79 8.21 0.97
N ALA A 218 9.54 7.36 0.27
CA ALA A 218 10.97 7.16 0.51
C ALA A 218 11.78 8.44 0.25
N PHE A 219 11.48 9.15 -0.84
CA PHE A 219 12.13 10.42 -1.11
C PHE A 219 11.87 11.45 -0.01
N ASN A 220 10.62 11.53 0.48
CA ASN A 220 10.24 12.43 1.56
C ASN A 220 10.95 12.13 2.89
N GLN A 221 11.25 10.86 3.19
CA GLN A 221 12.04 10.50 4.38
C GLN A 221 13.45 11.08 4.30
N ILE A 222 14.11 10.93 3.15
CA ILE A 222 15.44 11.50 2.90
C ILE A 222 15.39 13.03 3.01
N TYR A 223 14.40 13.66 2.38
CA TYR A 223 14.22 15.11 2.41
C TYR A 223 14.00 15.64 3.82
N ALA A 224 13.10 15.01 4.58
CA ALA A 224 12.82 15.40 5.95
C ALA A 224 14.09 15.34 6.82
N LYS A 225 14.87 14.26 6.69
CA LYS A 225 16.13 14.10 7.42
C LYS A 225 17.15 15.18 7.06
N SER A 226 17.35 15.42 5.75
CA SER A 226 18.23 16.50 5.27
C SER A 226 17.86 17.89 5.84
N LYS A 227 16.56 18.19 5.93
CA LYS A 227 16.08 19.46 6.52
C LYS A 227 16.28 19.53 8.04
N LEU A 228 16.15 18.42 8.74
CA LEU A 228 16.34 18.37 10.20
C LEU A 228 17.82 18.44 10.61
N ASP A 229 18.72 17.89 9.78
CA ASP A 229 20.17 17.91 10.06
C ASP A 229 20.83 19.24 9.64
N GLY A 230 20.09 20.16 9.00
CA GLY A 230 20.53 21.46 8.52
C GLY A 230 21.00 21.45 7.07
N ASP A 231 20.83 22.58 6.37
CA ASP A 231 21.13 22.72 4.93
C ASP A 231 22.62 22.53 4.56
N GLU A 232 23.53 22.41 5.53
CA GLU A 232 24.97 22.20 5.32
C GLU A 232 25.36 20.72 5.22
N CYS A 233 24.45 19.78 5.56
CA CYS A 233 24.75 18.35 5.50
C CYS A 233 24.39 17.80 4.11
N GLU A 234 25.42 17.59 3.27
CA GLU A 234 25.22 16.96 1.96
C GLU A 234 24.72 15.53 2.14
N MET A 235 23.56 15.23 1.58
CA MET A 235 22.96 13.88 1.66
C MET A 235 23.79 12.90 0.84
N THR A 236 24.52 12.03 1.52
CA THR A 236 25.30 10.95 0.88
C THR A 236 24.44 9.73 0.61
N LEU A 237 24.88 8.87 -0.32
CA LEU A 237 24.21 7.60 -0.58
C LEU A 237 24.16 6.71 0.67
N GLU A 238 25.21 6.69 1.48
CA GLU A 238 25.29 5.92 2.71
C GLU A 238 24.22 6.37 3.73
N ASN A 239 24.09 7.69 3.93
CA ASN A 239 23.03 8.25 4.77
C ASN A 239 21.63 7.91 4.25
N ALA A 240 21.41 7.98 2.93
CA ALA A 240 20.14 7.62 2.31
C ALA A 240 19.81 6.13 2.50
N MET A 241 20.81 5.26 2.39
CA MET A 241 20.65 3.82 2.63
C MET A 241 20.26 3.51 4.08
N ASP A 242 20.86 4.19 5.03
CA ASP A 242 20.53 4.00 6.45
C ASP A 242 19.11 4.50 6.77
N ILE A 243 18.73 5.68 6.27
CA ILE A 243 17.38 6.25 6.42
C ILE A 243 16.30 5.31 5.86
N LEU A 244 16.55 4.72 4.70
CA LEU A 244 15.58 3.88 3.99
C LEU A 244 15.64 2.40 4.36
N LYS A 245 16.49 2.01 5.27
CA LYS A 245 16.73 0.60 5.67
C LYS A 245 15.43 -0.12 6.00
N ASP A 246 14.59 0.48 6.83
CA ASP A 246 13.32 -0.11 7.26
C ASP A 246 12.25 -0.06 6.16
N THR A 247 12.31 0.90 5.26
CA THR A 247 11.37 1.06 4.14
C THR A 247 11.67 0.09 3.00
N ILE A 248 12.95 -0.07 2.64
CA ILE A 248 13.38 -0.91 1.51
C ILE A 248 13.48 -2.37 1.90
N SER A 249 13.78 -2.67 3.15
CA SER A 249 13.93 -4.03 3.67
C SER A 249 13.08 -4.25 4.92
N PRO A 250 11.75 -4.03 4.85
CA PRO A 250 10.86 -4.26 6.01
C PRO A 250 10.87 -5.73 6.44
N ASN A 251 11.33 -6.63 5.56
CA ASN A 251 11.51 -8.06 5.76
C ASN A 251 12.91 -8.51 5.30
N ARG A 252 13.97 -7.78 5.66
CA ARG A 252 15.18 -8.56 5.90
C ARG A 252 14.82 -9.43 7.09
N PRO A 253 14.79 -10.78 6.97
CA PRO A 253 14.83 -11.58 8.17
C PRO A 253 16.02 -11.02 8.93
N ALA A 254 15.81 -10.52 10.14
CA ALA A 254 16.89 -10.17 11.03
C ALA A 254 17.87 -11.30 10.87
N VAL A 255 19.15 -11.03 10.59
CA VAL A 255 20.12 -12.11 10.41
C VAL A 255 20.05 -12.85 11.72
N VAL A 256 19.34 -13.99 11.70
CA VAL A 256 19.04 -14.72 12.92
C VAL A 256 20.38 -15.19 13.44
N THR A 257 20.85 -14.55 14.50
CA THR A 257 22.13 -14.84 15.12
C THR A 257 21.89 -15.61 16.42
N ALA A 258 22.85 -16.43 16.79
CA ALA A 258 22.74 -17.15 18.06
C ALA A 258 22.54 -16.23 19.29
N PRO A 259 23.16 -15.03 19.38
CA PRO A 259 22.86 -14.06 20.44
C PRO A 259 21.39 -13.63 20.46
N LEU A 260 20.77 -13.34 19.30
CA LEU A 260 19.35 -12.96 19.21
C LEU A 260 18.44 -14.11 19.67
N ILE A 261 18.73 -15.34 19.24
CA ILE A 261 17.98 -16.53 19.70
C ILE A 261 18.12 -16.70 21.22
N LEU A 262 19.32 -16.50 21.74
CA LEU A 262 19.58 -16.62 23.18
C LEU A 262 18.79 -15.58 23.98
N GLU A 263 18.75 -14.34 23.48
CA GLU A 263 18.01 -13.24 24.11
C GLU A 263 16.49 -13.52 24.15
N GLU A 264 15.91 -13.95 23.02
CA GLU A 264 14.47 -14.22 22.95
C GLU A 264 14.06 -15.45 23.78
N VAL A 265 14.90 -16.50 23.82
CA VAL A 265 14.66 -17.65 24.70
C VAL A 265 14.79 -17.25 26.20
N SER A 266 15.79 -16.43 26.53
CA SER A 266 15.98 -15.88 27.88
C SER A 266 14.78 -15.07 28.33
N LYS A 267 14.28 -14.19 27.48
CA LYS A 267 13.13 -13.32 27.74
C LYS A 267 11.85 -14.13 27.94
N TYR A 268 11.62 -15.13 27.10
CA TYR A 268 10.43 -15.98 27.22
C TYR A 268 10.37 -16.75 28.51
N TYR A 269 11.50 -17.32 28.95
CA TYR A 269 11.57 -18.14 30.17
C TYR A 269 11.92 -17.35 31.46
N GLY A 270 12.26 -16.06 31.33
CA GLY A 270 12.69 -15.22 32.45
C GLY A 270 14.02 -15.69 33.08
N ILE A 271 14.92 -16.28 32.27
CA ILE A 271 16.20 -16.86 32.70
C ILE A 271 17.32 -16.06 32.02
N SER A 272 18.41 -15.76 32.78
CA SER A 272 19.51 -15.00 32.22
C SER A 272 20.23 -15.76 31.07
N PRO A 273 20.76 -15.05 30.03
CA PRO A 273 21.56 -15.67 28.99
C PRO A 273 22.73 -16.50 29.52
N GLU A 274 23.37 -16.01 30.59
CA GLU A 274 24.50 -16.66 31.27
C GLU A 274 24.09 -18.00 31.87
N ASP A 275 22.88 -18.11 32.44
CA ASP A 275 22.39 -19.34 33.01
C ASP A 275 22.05 -20.38 31.94
N ILE A 276 21.47 -19.96 30.81
CA ILE A 276 21.19 -20.86 29.67
C ILE A 276 22.51 -21.44 29.12
N THR A 277 23.54 -20.61 28.97
CA THR A 277 24.84 -21.05 28.46
C THR A 277 25.72 -21.75 29.46
N SER A 278 25.40 -21.67 30.78
CA SER A 278 26.17 -22.25 31.89
C SER A 278 26.19 -23.78 31.86
N LYS A 279 26.99 -24.37 32.80
CA LYS A 279 27.06 -25.82 33.04
C LYS A 279 25.97 -26.33 34.02
N LYS A 280 25.10 -25.44 34.51
CA LYS A 280 24.02 -25.80 35.43
C LYS A 280 23.04 -26.81 34.78
N ARG A 281 22.57 -27.78 35.61
CA ARG A 281 21.68 -28.88 35.15
C ARG A 281 20.30 -28.84 35.80
N ASN A 282 19.90 -27.69 36.31
CA ASN A 282 18.59 -27.50 36.93
C ASN A 282 17.50 -27.73 35.87
N ALA A 283 16.40 -28.38 36.26
CA ALA A 283 15.29 -28.69 35.34
C ALA A 283 14.75 -27.46 34.60
N GLU A 284 14.69 -26.32 35.27
CA GLU A 284 14.24 -25.03 34.74
C GLU A 284 15.12 -24.49 33.59
N ILE A 285 16.41 -24.87 33.58
CA ILE A 285 17.40 -24.38 32.58
C ILE A 285 17.58 -25.37 31.41
N VAL A 286 17.29 -26.65 31.67
CA VAL A 286 17.55 -27.71 30.67
C VAL A 286 16.67 -27.55 29.43
N LEU A 287 15.36 -27.30 29.57
CA LEU A 287 14.43 -27.13 28.47
C LEU A 287 14.74 -25.87 27.66
N PRO A 288 14.89 -24.68 28.24
CA PRO A 288 15.30 -23.48 27.47
C PRO A 288 16.60 -23.66 26.72
N ARG A 289 17.59 -24.32 27.31
CA ARG A 289 18.85 -24.64 26.64
C ARG A 289 18.68 -25.57 25.44
N GLN A 290 17.81 -26.57 25.53
CA GLN A 290 17.51 -27.48 24.43
C GLN A 290 16.76 -26.75 23.31
N ILE A 291 15.83 -25.86 23.65
CA ILE A 291 15.14 -25.00 22.67
C ILE A 291 16.15 -24.07 21.97
N PHE A 292 17.07 -23.45 22.70
CA PHE A 292 18.15 -22.68 22.13
C PHE A 292 18.99 -23.50 21.14
N MET A 293 19.39 -24.72 21.49
CA MET A 293 20.12 -25.61 20.59
C MET A 293 19.31 -25.92 19.32
N TYR A 294 18.02 -26.20 19.48
CA TYR A 294 17.09 -26.50 18.39
C TYR A 294 16.96 -25.29 17.44
N LEU A 295 16.65 -24.11 17.95
CA LEU A 295 16.46 -22.90 17.16
C LEU A 295 17.76 -22.44 16.48
N CYS A 296 18.91 -22.53 17.15
CA CYS A 296 20.19 -22.24 16.52
C CYS A 296 20.46 -23.15 15.32
N ARG A 297 20.13 -24.43 15.42
CA ARG A 297 20.35 -25.39 14.34
C ARG A 297 19.36 -25.20 13.18
N ASP A 298 18.11 -24.84 13.49
CA ASP A 298 17.02 -24.68 12.54
C ASP A 298 17.06 -23.34 11.81
N MET A 299 17.45 -22.27 12.50
CA MET A 299 17.36 -20.91 12.01
C MET A 299 18.69 -20.27 11.59
N THR A 300 19.83 -20.96 11.81
CA THR A 300 21.18 -20.44 11.46
C THR A 300 22.03 -21.49 10.77
N ASP A 301 23.09 -21.04 10.07
CA ASP A 301 24.08 -21.92 9.45
C ASP A 301 25.18 -22.38 10.43
N ILE A 302 25.01 -22.16 11.72
CA ILE A 302 26.01 -22.52 12.74
C ILE A 302 26.11 -24.03 12.84
N THR A 303 27.33 -24.55 12.80
CA THR A 303 27.58 -25.98 12.95
C THR A 303 27.31 -26.46 14.37
N LEU A 304 27.00 -27.77 14.56
CA LEU A 304 26.82 -28.35 15.90
C LEU A 304 28.00 -28.08 16.83
N LYS A 305 29.22 -28.05 16.28
CA LYS A 305 30.42 -27.69 17.04
C LYS A 305 30.41 -26.21 17.44
N GLY A 306 29.96 -25.33 16.58
CA GLY A 306 29.79 -23.90 16.87
C GLY A 306 28.76 -23.66 17.99
N ILE A 307 27.62 -24.33 17.93
CA ILE A 307 26.58 -24.26 18.99
C ILE A 307 27.13 -24.81 20.33
N ALA A 308 27.88 -25.91 20.28
CA ALA A 308 28.52 -26.47 21.48
C ALA A 308 29.51 -25.50 22.12
N ALA A 309 30.30 -24.80 21.30
CA ALA A 309 31.22 -23.76 21.77
C ALA A 309 30.50 -22.60 22.48
N LEU A 310 29.36 -22.16 21.94
CA LEU A 310 28.53 -21.10 22.59
C LEU A 310 27.99 -21.53 23.96
N LEU A 311 27.82 -22.81 24.20
CA LEU A 311 27.34 -23.40 25.45
C LEU A 311 28.45 -23.91 26.39
N ASP A 312 29.70 -23.57 26.10
CA ASP A 312 30.90 -24.09 26.84
C ASP A 312 30.88 -25.63 26.97
N LYS A 313 30.45 -26.32 25.90
CA LYS A 313 30.43 -27.78 25.83
C LYS A 313 31.58 -28.29 24.98
N LYS A 314 32.29 -29.35 25.46
CA LYS A 314 33.39 -29.96 24.77
C LYS A 314 32.94 -30.84 23.58
N ASP A 315 31.74 -31.39 23.67
CA ASP A 315 31.22 -32.35 22.67
C ASP A 315 29.93 -31.90 22.06
N HIS A 316 29.89 -31.94 20.71
CA HIS A 316 28.73 -31.61 19.91
C HIS A 316 27.61 -32.66 20.02
N SER A 317 27.87 -33.86 20.55
CA SER A 317 26.87 -34.90 20.80
C SER A 317 25.76 -34.41 21.74
N THR A 318 26.11 -33.57 22.72
CA THR A 318 25.11 -32.94 23.61
C THR A 318 24.13 -32.03 22.86
N VAL A 319 24.62 -31.27 21.88
CA VAL A 319 23.79 -30.40 21.08
C VAL A 319 22.89 -31.22 20.15
N LEU A 320 23.42 -32.26 19.53
CA LEU A 320 22.65 -33.17 18.68
C LEU A 320 21.53 -33.87 19.47
N HIS A 321 21.84 -34.34 20.69
CA HIS A 321 20.84 -34.95 21.55
C HIS A 321 19.73 -33.96 21.96
N GLY A 322 20.10 -32.72 22.33
CA GLY A 322 19.13 -31.66 22.62
C GLY A 322 18.25 -31.30 21.44
N TYR A 323 18.84 -31.17 20.26
CA TYR A 323 18.10 -30.94 19.01
C TYR A 323 17.10 -32.06 18.70
N ASN A 324 17.55 -33.31 18.69
CA ASN A 324 16.69 -34.47 18.38
C ASN A 324 15.54 -34.59 19.39
N LYS A 325 15.81 -34.38 20.68
CA LYS A 325 14.79 -34.44 21.72
C LYS A 325 13.68 -33.41 21.45
N ILE A 326 14.00 -32.15 21.23
CA ILE A 326 12.99 -31.10 20.92
C ILE A 326 12.29 -31.41 19.61
N SER A 327 13.01 -31.83 18.57
CA SER A 327 12.43 -32.21 17.27
C SER A 327 11.41 -33.34 17.36
N ASP A 328 11.59 -34.30 18.27
CA ASP A 328 10.66 -35.39 18.47
C ASP A 328 9.49 -34.98 19.39
N GLU A 329 9.76 -34.20 20.45
CA GLU A 329 8.73 -33.72 21.35
C GLU A 329 7.71 -32.78 20.67
N ILE A 330 8.14 -31.93 19.72
CA ILE A 330 7.25 -31.05 18.93
C ILE A 330 6.18 -31.84 18.17
N LYS A 331 6.45 -33.10 17.79
CA LYS A 331 5.52 -33.93 17.03
C LYS A 331 4.30 -34.36 17.85
N THR A 332 4.46 -34.47 19.17
CA THR A 332 3.46 -35.02 20.08
C THR A 332 2.96 -34.03 21.14
N ASN A 333 3.71 -32.95 21.39
CA ASN A 333 3.40 -31.94 22.40
C ASN A 333 3.02 -30.61 21.73
N SER A 334 1.71 -30.30 21.70
CA SER A 334 1.17 -29.06 21.08
C SER A 334 1.60 -27.81 21.83
N GLU A 335 1.72 -27.84 23.15
CA GLU A 335 2.13 -26.69 23.98
C GLU A 335 3.58 -26.29 23.69
N LEU A 336 4.48 -27.28 23.57
CA LEU A 336 5.87 -27.03 23.19
C LEU A 336 5.98 -26.47 21.77
N ARG A 337 5.15 -26.95 20.84
CA ARG A 337 5.09 -26.43 19.46
C ARG A 337 4.68 -24.97 19.46
N GLU A 338 3.59 -24.60 20.15
CA GLU A 338 3.12 -23.22 20.24
C GLU A 338 4.19 -22.30 20.87
N THR A 339 4.89 -22.77 21.88
CA THR A 339 6.00 -22.05 22.50
C THR A 339 7.12 -21.75 21.52
N ILE A 340 7.54 -22.74 20.73
CA ILE A 340 8.60 -22.59 19.74
C ILE A 340 8.16 -21.69 18.60
N ASP A 341 6.91 -21.82 18.13
CA ASP A 341 6.34 -20.96 17.10
C ASP A 341 6.30 -19.49 17.57
N LEU A 342 5.93 -19.24 18.81
CA LEU A 342 5.88 -17.92 19.41
C LEU A 342 7.28 -17.29 19.50
N ILE A 343 8.27 -18.02 20.01
CA ILE A 343 9.66 -17.56 20.08
C ILE A 343 10.21 -17.31 18.67
N THR A 344 9.94 -18.21 17.71
CA THR A 344 10.37 -18.07 16.32
C THR A 344 9.78 -16.82 15.66
N ASN A 345 8.50 -16.53 15.91
CA ASN A 345 7.84 -15.33 15.40
C ASN A 345 8.44 -14.06 16.01
N ASN A 346 8.76 -14.06 17.31
CA ASN A 346 9.43 -12.93 17.95
C ASN A 346 10.81 -12.67 17.35
N ILE A 347 11.63 -13.73 17.15
CA ILE A 347 12.95 -13.64 16.50
C ILE A 347 12.85 -13.08 15.09
N LYS A 348 11.82 -13.44 14.31
CA LYS A 348 11.63 -12.94 12.96
C LYS A 348 11.11 -11.51 12.90
N SER A 349 10.54 -11.01 14.00
CA SER A 349 9.97 -9.66 14.13
C SER A 349 10.94 -8.66 14.76
N SER A 350 12.01 -9.14 15.37
CA SER A 350 13.10 -8.33 15.95
C SER A 350 14.16 -8.00 14.92
#